data_59b9706f97a541283974e1dbf7df6654
#
_entry.id   59b9706f97a541283974e1dbf7df6654
#
_cell.length_a   1.000
_cell.length_b   1.000
_cell.length_c   1.000
_cell.angle_alpha   90.00
_cell.angle_beta   90.00
_cell.angle_gamma   90.00
#
_symmetry.space_group_name_H-M   'P 1'
#
loop_
_entity.id
_entity.type
_entity.pdbx_description
1 polymer ?
#
loop_
_entity_poly.entity_id
_entity_poly.type
_entity_poly.pdbx_seq_one_letter_code
_entity_poly.pdbx_strand_id
1 'polypeptide(L)'
;FLVLGLGLFLMAALQSWYGLGPLRRVRLAIQHLRATGQNRLTEPLPLEVQPLVQELNALLAHSEKQAEEARTHAGNLAHALKTPLTVVMNAATAKALDLSDTVIREAAVMRRQVDHHLARARAVGRRAAGMSRAAVADSVEAVLRAVTRLYDRTRFDLDGDRAAEVAIERQDLDEILGNLIENAAKYGGGSVFVTIDPTGDPDWCEVWVEDDGPGIPQAARSRIFDRGARLDTGKPGTGLGLAIVRDVAEIYGGSVRLEASEDLGGLLVKLRLPRAAKLA
;
A
#
# COMPACT_ATOMS: atom_id res chain seq x y z
N PHE A 1 -58.77 41.98 5.61
CA PHE A 1 -58.15 40.66 5.83
C PHE A 1 -57.71 40.01 4.51
N LEU A 2 -58.52 39.98 3.45
CA LEU A 2 -58.21 39.38 2.15
C LEU A 2 -56.97 40.01 1.47
N VAL A 3 -56.83 41.34 1.46
CA VAL A 3 -55.68 42.08 0.88
C VAL A 3 -54.41 41.79 1.61
N LEU A 4 -54.46 41.69 2.93
CA LEU A 4 -53.27 41.37 3.79
C LEU A 4 -52.82 39.91 3.56
N GLY A 5 -53.74 38.96 3.44
CA GLY A 5 -53.45 37.55 3.13
C GLY A 5 -52.84 37.36 1.75
N LEU A 6 -53.35 38.08 0.73
CA LEU A 6 -52.81 38.05 -0.63
C LEU A 6 -51.35 38.66 -0.67
N GLY A 7 -51.13 39.75 0.07
CA GLY A 7 -49.83 40.39 0.16
C GLY A 7 -48.77 39.47 0.82
N LEU A 8 -49.15 38.80 1.91
CA LEU A 8 -48.26 37.81 2.58
C LEU A 8 -47.97 36.60 1.68
N PHE A 9 -48.98 36.12 0.96
CA PHE A 9 -48.77 35.00 0.02
C PHE A 9 -47.84 35.36 -1.14
N LEU A 10 -48.04 36.54 -1.75
CA LEU A 10 -47.18 37.05 -2.81
C LEU A 10 -45.72 37.24 -2.32
N MET A 11 -45.54 37.81 -1.12
CA MET A 11 -44.24 38.00 -0.51
C MET A 11 -43.57 36.67 -0.25
N ALA A 12 -44.26 35.66 0.32
CA ALA A 12 -43.73 34.31 0.54
C ALA A 12 -43.37 33.60 -0.76
N ALA A 13 -44.19 33.74 -1.80
CA ALA A 13 -43.97 33.16 -3.13
C ALA A 13 -42.70 33.79 -3.80
N LEU A 14 -42.57 35.12 -3.71
CA LEU A 14 -41.38 35.83 -4.20
C LEU A 14 -40.10 35.41 -3.45
N GLN A 15 -40.18 35.34 -2.13
CA GLN A 15 -39.07 34.94 -1.29
C GLN A 15 -38.63 33.50 -1.59
N SER A 16 -39.56 32.59 -1.77
CA SER A 16 -39.30 31.21 -2.18
C SER A 16 -38.69 31.10 -3.58
N TRP A 17 -39.17 31.89 -4.53
CA TRP A 17 -38.65 31.89 -5.90
C TRP A 17 -37.21 32.44 -5.97
N TYR A 18 -36.92 33.58 -5.32
CA TYR A 18 -35.60 34.15 -5.24
C TYR A 18 -34.66 33.29 -4.41
N GLY A 19 -35.09 32.76 -3.26
CA GLY A 19 -34.28 31.92 -2.38
C GLY A 19 -33.88 30.56 -2.97
N LEU A 20 -34.71 29.96 -3.84
CA LEU A 20 -34.42 28.69 -4.49
C LEU A 20 -33.74 28.83 -5.86
N GLY A 21 -33.66 30.05 -6.39
CA GLY A 21 -33.02 30.35 -7.69
C GLY A 21 -31.57 29.82 -7.78
N PRO A 22 -30.71 30.08 -6.79
CA PRO A 22 -29.32 29.57 -6.74
C PRO A 22 -29.24 28.05 -6.86
N LEU A 23 -30.08 27.32 -6.14
CA LEU A 23 -30.08 25.84 -6.16
C LEU A 23 -30.48 25.26 -7.52
N ARG A 24 -31.42 25.91 -8.23
CA ARG A 24 -31.79 25.53 -9.61
C ARG A 24 -30.58 25.67 -10.56
N ARG A 25 -29.80 26.75 -10.43
CA ARG A 25 -28.60 26.97 -11.26
C ARG A 25 -27.54 25.90 -10.99
N VAL A 26 -27.28 25.57 -9.73
CA VAL A 26 -26.35 24.46 -9.37
C VAL A 26 -26.82 23.14 -9.97
N ARG A 27 -28.14 22.83 -9.88
CA ARG A 27 -28.68 21.62 -10.48
C ARG A 27 -28.46 21.55 -11.99
N LEU A 28 -28.69 22.65 -12.71
CA LEU A 28 -28.48 22.71 -14.17
C LEU A 28 -26.97 22.58 -14.49
N ALA A 29 -26.11 23.23 -13.75
CA ALA A 29 -24.67 23.14 -13.92
C ALA A 29 -24.15 21.70 -13.71
N ILE A 30 -24.67 20.96 -12.71
CA ILE A 30 -24.36 19.54 -12.49
C ILE A 30 -24.89 18.66 -13.64
N GLN A 31 -26.07 18.96 -14.17
CA GLN A 31 -26.62 18.23 -15.33
C GLN A 31 -25.76 18.46 -16.59
N HIS A 32 -25.31 19.69 -16.81
CA HIS A 32 -24.43 20.05 -17.91
C HIS A 32 -23.05 19.36 -17.78
N LEU A 33 -22.49 19.34 -16.58
CA LEU A 33 -21.24 18.63 -16.26
C LEU A 33 -21.32 17.12 -16.62
N ARG A 34 -22.45 16.47 -16.26
CA ARG A 34 -22.69 15.05 -16.64
C ARG A 34 -22.83 14.83 -18.14
N ALA A 35 -23.45 15.79 -18.85
CA ALA A 35 -23.68 15.66 -20.29
C ALA A 35 -22.41 15.95 -21.13
N THR A 36 -21.54 16.84 -20.64
CA THR A 36 -20.34 17.28 -21.39
C THR A 36 -19.06 16.53 -21.01
N GLY A 37 -19.11 15.72 -19.94
CA GLY A 37 -17.92 15.03 -19.42
C GLY A 37 -16.86 16.00 -18.84
N GLN A 38 -17.24 17.24 -18.53
CA GLN A 38 -16.36 18.19 -17.84
C GLN A 38 -16.18 17.74 -16.38
N ASN A 39 -14.97 17.95 -15.85
CA ASN A 39 -14.63 17.49 -14.50
C ASN A 39 -14.65 18.60 -13.45
N ARG A 40 -15.13 19.82 -13.83
CA ARG A 40 -15.22 20.99 -12.92
C ARG A 40 -16.41 21.85 -13.26
N LEU A 41 -17.06 22.38 -12.23
CA LEU A 41 -18.04 23.44 -12.34
C LEU A 41 -17.31 24.78 -12.45
N THR A 42 -17.27 25.36 -13.67
CA THR A 42 -16.60 26.65 -13.96
C THR A 42 -17.59 27.78 -14.20
N GLU A 43 -18.88 27.47 -14.25
CA GLU A 43 -19.92 28.47 -14.46
C GLU A 43 -20.00 29.46 -13.28
N PRO A 44 -20.24 30.77 -13.54
CA PRO A 44 -20.43 31.75 -12.49
C PRO A 44 -21.72 31.47 -11.72
N LEU A 45 -21.60 31.02 -10.50
CA LEU A 45 -22.70 30.74 -9.60
C LEU A 45 -22.80 31.79 -8.49
N PRO A 46 -24.01 32.02 -7.93
CA PRO A 46 -24.22 32.99 -6.85
C PRO A 46 -23.31 32.73 -5.65
N LEU A 47 -22.93 33.81 -4.93
CA LEU A 47 -22.02 33.77 -3.78
C LEU A 47 -22.49 32.81 -2.68
N GLU A 48 -23.79 32.69 -2.51
CA GLU A 48 -24.42 31.84 -1.48
C GLU A 48 -24.13 30.36 -1.66
N VAL A 49 -23.86 29.90 -2.88
CA VAL A 49 -23.60 28.51 -3.22
C VAL A 49 -22.14 28.22 -3.53
N GLN A 50 -21.27 29.24 -3.55
CA GLN A 50 -19.83 29.08 -3.83
C GLN A 50 -19.14 28.08 -2.90
N PRO A 51 -19.37 28.07 -1.57
CA PRO A 51 -18.72 27.07 -0.70
C PRO A 51 -19.08 25.63 -1.11
N LEU A 52 -20.36 25.38 -1.48
CA LEU A 52 -20.82 24.09 -1.95
C LEU A 52 -20.16 23.68 -3.28
N VAL A 53 -19.99 24.64 -4.18
CA VAL A 53 -19.32 24.42 -5.48
C VAL A 53 -17.83 24.11 -5.30
N GLN A 54 -17.17 24.79 -4.37
CA GLN A 54 -15.76 24.49 -4.03
C GLN A 54 -15.59 23.08 -3.49
N GLU A 55 -16.45 22.67 -2.55
CA GLU A 55 -16.43 21.33 -1.98
C GLU A 55 -16.72 20.26 -3.05
N LEU A 56 -17.71 20.50 -3.92
CA LEU A 56 -18.01 19.58 -5.03
C LEU A 56 -16.85 19.48 -6.03
N ASN A 57 -16.20 20.60 -6.37
CA ASN A 57 -15.02 20.59 -7.23
C ASN A 57 -13.83 19.85 -6.57
N ALA A 58 -13.66 19.98 -5.25
CA ALA A 58 -12.65 19.22 -4.50
C ALA A 58 -12.93 17.70 -4.55
N LEU A 59 -14.19 17.28 -4.37
CA LEU A 59 -14.61 15.88 -4.50
C LEU A 59 -14.40 15.34 -5.92
N LEU A 60 -14.76 16.12 -6.94
CA LEU A 60 -14.53 15.75 -8.35
C LEU A 60 -13.04 15.58 -8.66
N ALA A 61 -12.18 16.51 -8.21
CA ALA A 61 -10.74 16.44 -8.40
C ALA A 61 -10.15 15.21 -7.67
N HIS A 62 -10.64 14.90 -6.48
CA HIS A 62 -10.25 13.69 -5.76
C HIS A 62 -10.64 12.41 -6.49
N SER A 63 -11.89 12.35 -7.00
CA SER A 63 -12.38 11.21 -7.79
C SER A 63 -11.60 11.00 -9.09
N GLU A 64 -11.27 12.10 -9.79
CA GLU A 64 -10.44 12.07 -11.00
C GLU A 64 -9.05 11.52 -10.73
N LYS A 65 -8.40 12.02 -9.65
CA LYS A 65 -7.10 11.53 -9.21
C LYS A 65 -7.13 10.02 -8.91
N GLN A 66 -8.16 9.55 -8.20
CA GLN A 66 -8.33 8.12 -7.92
C GLN A 66 -8.52 7.29 -9.20
N ALA A 67 -9.30 7.79 -10.16
CA ALA A 67 -9.51 7.10 -11.44
C ALA A 67 -8.22 7.01 -12.26
N GLU A 68 -7.39 8.08 -12.27
CA GLU A 68 -6.10 8.09 -12.97
C GLU A 68 -5.08 7.17 -12.29
N GLU A 69 -5.02 7.18 -10.97
CA GLU A 69 -4.21 6.23 -10.20
C GLU A 69 -4.61 4.78 -10.52
N ALA A 70 -5.92 4.48 -10.55
CA ALA A 70 -6.41 3.14 -10.89
C ALA A 70 -6.04 2.73 -12.33
N ARG A 71 -6.13 3.64 -13.31
CA ARG A 71 -5.71 3.37 -14.70
C ARG A 71 -4.21 3.10 -14.80
N THR A 72 -3.40 3.91 -14.12
CA THR A 72 -1.94 3.72 -14.06
C THR A 72 -1.59 2.38 -13.43
N HIS A 73 -2.26 1.99 -12.36
CA HIS A 73 -2.05 0.69 -11.73
C HIS A 73 -2.43 -0.48 -12.64
N ALA A 74 -3.57 -0.40 -13.33
CA ALA A 74 -3.98 -1.42 -14.29
C ALA A 74 -2.98 -1.56 -15.45
N GLY A 75 -2.48 -0.42 -15.97
CA GLY A 75 -1.44 -0.40 -17.00
C GLY A 75 -0.13 -1.04 -16.55
N ASN A 76 0.32 -0.73 -15.35
CA ASN A 76 1.53 -1.30 -14.77
C ASN A 76 1.39 -2.81 -14.52
N LEU A 77 0.23 -3.27 -14.03
CA LEU A 77 -0.05 -4.70 -13.85
C LEU A 77 -0.03 -5.43 -15.19
N ALA A 78 -0.72 -4.90 -16.21
CA ALA A 78 -0.75 -5.49 -17.53
C ALA A 78 0.66 -5.63 -18.14
N HIS A 79 1.51 -4.60 -17.98
CA HIS A 79 2.90 -4.65 -18.43
C HIS A 79 3.74 -5.68 -17.66
N ALA A 80 3.59 -5.73 -16.33
CA ALA A 80 4.31 -6.65 -15.46
C ALA A 80 3.95 -8.12 -15.73
N LEU A 81 2.71 -8.41 -16.16
CA LEU A 81 2.26 -9.75 -16.53
C LEU A 81 2.65 -10.13 -17.98
N LYS A 82 2.73 -9.16 -18.89
CA LYS A 82 3.07 -9.40 -20.29
C LYS A 82 4.48 -9.97 -20.46
N THR A 83 5.45 -9.49 -19.68
CA THR A 83 6.85 -9.91 -19.79
C THR A 83 7.03 -11.41 -19.48
N PRO A 84 6.63 -11.95 -18.31
CA PRO A 84 6.74 -13.36 -18.00
C PRO A 84 5.90 -14.23 -18.95
N LEU A 85 4.72 -13.75 -19.37
CA LEU A 85 3.91 -14.45 -20.36
C LEU A 85 4.63 -14.59 -21.69
N THR A 86 5.32 -13.54 -22.15
CA THR A 86 6.11 -13.59 -23.40
C THR A 86 7.25 -14.60 -23.28
N VAL A 87 7.93 -14.70 -22.12
CA VAL A 87 8.97 -15.70 -21.89
C VAL A 87 8.40 -17.12 -22.00
N VAL A 88 7.27 -17.40 -21.35
CA VAL A 88 6.57 -18.70 -21.44
C VAL A 88 6.19 -19.02 -22.91
N MET A 89 5.60 -18.06 -23.61
CA MET A 89 5.20 -18.25 -25.02
C MET A 89 6.41 -18.52 -25.94
N ASN A 90 7.51 -17.81 -25.75
CA ASN A 90 8.73 -18.01 -26.52
C ASN A 90 9.34 -19.39 -26.25
N ALA A 91 9.43 -19.82 -24.98
CA ALA A 91 9.92 -21.13 -24.59
C ALA A 91 9.03 -22.25 -25.19
N ALA A 92 7.72 -22.09 -25.14
CA ALA A 92 6.77 -23.04 -25.72
C ALA A 92 6.90 -23.12 -27.24
N THR A 93 7.04 -21.98 -27.94
CA THR A 93 7.19 -21.91 -29.41
C THR A 93 8.53 -22.52 -29.84
N ALA A 94 9.59 -22.27 -29.10
CA ALA A 94 10.92 -22.84 -29.35
C ALA A 94 11.02 -24.33 -28.96
N LYS A 95 9.98 -24.92 -28.32
CA LYS A 95 10.01 -26.28 -27.77
C LYS A 95 11.22 -26.51 -26.85
N ALA A 96 11.50 -25.52 -25.99
CA ALA A 96 12.62 -25.54 -25.07
C ALA A 96 12.57 -26.77 -24.15
N LEU A 97 13.73 -27.40 -23.90
CA LEU A 97 13.83 -28.60 -23.08
C LEU A 97 13.45 -28.32 -21.60
N ASP A 98 13.60 -27.10 -21.14
CA ASP A 98 13.29 -26.62 -19.80
C ASP A 98 11.92 -25.91 -19.70
N LEU A 99 11.01 -26.17 -20.66
CA LEU A 99 9.69 -25.52 -20.71
C LEU A 99 8.94 -25.63 -19.39
N SER A 100 8.92 -26.80 -18.76
CA SER A 100 8.22 -27.03 -17.49
C SER A 100 8.75 -26.11 -16.37
N ASP A 101 10.07 -26.05 -16.22
CA ASP A 101 10.73 -25.23 -15.20
C ASP A 101 10.53 -23.74 -15.48
N THR A 102 10.56 -23.35 -16.75
CA THR A 102 10.29 -21.99 -17.19
C THR A 102 8.84 -21.60 -16.88
N VAL A 103 7.86 -22.46 -17.17
CA VAL A 103 6.45 -22.19 -16.84
C VAL A 103 6.25 -22.05 -15.34
N ILE A 104 6.80 -22.94 -14.52
CA ILE A 104 6.67 -22.89 -13.05
C ILE A 104 7.29 -21.60 -12.51
N ARG A 105 8.48 -21.24 -12.96
CA ARG A 105 9.18 -20.03 -12.55
C ARG A 105 8.41 -18.76 -12.91
N GLU A 106 7.99 -18.63 -14.17
CA GLU A 106 7.30 -17.43 -14.64
C GLU A 106 5.87 -17.34 -14.06
N ALA A 107 5.17 -18.46 -13.86
CA ALA A 107 3.89 -18.49 -13.15
C ALA A 107 4.03 -18.00 -11.69
N ALA A 108 5.11 -18.39 -10.99
CA ALA A 108 5.40 -17.87 -9.67
C ALA A 108 5.70 -16.36 -9.68
N VAL A 109 6.36 -15.82 -10.71
CA VAL A 109 6.57 -14.38 -10.91
C VAL A 109 5.22 -13.68 -11.10
N MET A 110 4.38 -14.17 -12.01
CA MET A 110 3.05 -13.59 -12.28
C MET A 110 2.18 -13.58 -11.03
N ARG A 111 2.13 -14.68 -10.26
CA ARG A 111 1.38 -14.75 -9.00
C ARG A 111 1.83 -13.68 -8.02
N ARG A 112 3.13 -13.54 -7.79
CA ARG A 112 3.66 -12.48 -6.90
C ARG A 112 3.29 -11.07 -7.37
N GLN A 113 3.31 -10.80 -8.68
CA GLN A 113 2.89 -9.49 -9.21
C GLN A 113 1.40 -9.22 -8.96
N VAL A 114 0.55 -10.23 -9.13
CA VAL A 114 -0.89 -10.12 -8.84
C VAL A 114 -1.12 -9.87 -7.35
N ASP A 115 -0.49 -10.66 -6.48
CA ASP A 115 -0.62 -10.53 -5.02
C ASP A 115 -0.19 -9.14 -4.55
N HIS A 116 0.94 -8.62 -5.05
CA HIS A 116 1.41 -7.27 -4.75
C HIS A 116 0.43 -6.18 -5.21
N HIS A 117 -0.12 -6.26 -6.43
CA HIS A 117 -1.08 -5.27 -6.92
C HIS A 117 -2.42 -5.35 -6.17
N LEU A 118 -2.84 -6.54 -5.73
CA LEU A 118 -4.03 -6.72 -4.89
C LEU A 118 -3.82 -6.14 -3.49
N ALA A 119 -2.66 -6.37 -2.86
CA ALA A 119 -2.31 -5.78 -1.58
C ALA A 119 -2.37 -4.24 -1.65
N ARG A 120 -1.76 -3.66 -2.69
CA ARG A 120 -1.78 -2.21 -2.92
C ARG A 120 -3.21 -1.67 -3.12
N ALA A 121 -4.04 -2.33 -3.92
CA ALA A 121 -5.43 -1.90 -4.14
C ALA A 121 -6.27 -1.96 -2.87
N ARG A 122 -6.08 -2.99 -2.03
CA ARG A 122 -6.74 -3.11 -0.72
C ARG A 122 -6.29 -2.01 0.24
N ALA A 123 -4.98 -1.75 0.34
CA ALA A 123 -4.41 -0.77 1.24
C ALA A 123 -4.90 0.66 0.94
N VAL A 124 -4.97 1.05 -0.34
CA VAL A 124 -5.51 2.36 -0.76
C VAL A 124 -6.99 2.50 -0.39
N GLY A 125 -7.81 1.46 -0.62
CA GLY A 125 -9.23 1.49 -0.31
C GLY A 125 -9.54 1.55 1.20
N ARG A 126 -8.71 0.91 2.04
CA ARG A 126 -8.94 0.80 3.50
C ARG A 126 -8.29 1.89 4.31
N ARG A 127 -7.19 2.49 3.85
CA ARG A 127 -6.59 3.68 4.48
C ARG A 127 -7.60 4.84 4.56
N ALA A 128 -8.47 4.95 3.57
CA ALA A 128 -9.59 5.91 3.59
C ALA A 128 -10.64 5.61 4.67
N ALA A 129 -10.70 4.35 5.17
CA ALA A 129 -11.68 3.92 6.18
C ALA A 129 -11.13 3.91 7.62
N GLY A 130 -9.81 4.11 7.84
CA GLY A 130 -9.18 4.14 9.18
C GLY A 130 -9.30 2.84 9.98
N MET A 131 -9.56 1.70 9.34
CA MET A 131 -10.00 0.45 9.99
C MET A 131 -8.93 -0.65 10.08
N SER A 132 -7.74 -0.44 9.53
CA SER A 132 -6.70 -1.48 9.55
C SER A 132 -5.94 -1.48 10.87
N ARG A 133 -5.90 -2.62 11.55
CA ARG A 133 -5.18 -2.81 12.81
C ARG A 133 -4.62 -4.23 12.89
N ALA A 134 -3.33 -4.35 13.19
CA ALA A 134 -2.68 -5.63 13.37
C ALA A 134 -1.77 -5.63 14.60
N ALA A 135 -1.85 -6.68 15.42
CA ALA A 135 -0.93 -6.95 16.50
C ALA A 135 0.40 -7.47 15.93
N VAL A 136 1.49 -6.75 16.20
CA VAL A 136 2.81 -7.06 15.61
C VAL A 136 3.33 -8.39 16.11
N ALA A 137 3.23 -8.65 17.43
CA ALA A 137 3.73 -9.89 18.03
C ALA A 137 3.05 -11.14 17.43
N ASP A 138 1.72 -11.12 17.24
CA ASP A 138 0.98 -12.23 16.66
C ASP A 138 1.44 -12.56 15.23
N SER A 139 1.70 -11.52 14.43
CA SER A 139 2.20 -11.66 13.06
C SER A 139 3.63 -12.19 13.03
N VAL A 140 4.53 -11.63 13.86
CA VAL A 140 5.92 -12.12 13.96
C VAL A 140 5.93 -13.59 14.37
N GLU A 141 5.18 -13.99 15.41
CA GLU A 141 5.12 -15.36 15.88
C GLU A 141 4.54 -16.32 14.81
N ALA A 142 3.52 -15.88 14.06
CA ALA A 142 2.95 -16.70 12.99
C ALA A 142 3.98 -16.93 11.87
N VAL A 143 4.71 -15.89 11.48
CA VAL A 143 5.76 -15.96 10.46
C VAL A 143 6.94 -16.81 10.96
N LEU A 144 7.41 -16.60 12.19
CA LEU A 144 8.48 -17.40 12.77
C LEU A 144 8.14 -18.90 12.78
N ARG A 145 6.91 -19.28 13.16
CA ARG A 145 6.46 -20.69 13.09
C ARG A 145 6.53 -21.27 11.68
N ALA A 146 6.25 -20.47 10.65
CA ALA A 146 6.30 -20.93 9.26
C ALA A 146 7.77 -21.03 8.76
N VAL A 147 8.57 -20.02 9.02
CA VAL A 147 9.97 -19.93 8.53
C VAL A 147 10.87 -20.95 9.23
N THR A 148 10.69 -21.19 10.53
CA THR A 148 11.45 -22.20 11.28
C THR A 148 11.30 -23.61 10.69
N ARG A 149 10.13 -23.93 10.09
CA ARG A 149 9.93 -25.23 9.41
C ARG A 149 10.73 -25.37 8.11
N LEU A 150 11.06 -24.25 7.47
CA LEU A 150 11.82 -24.21 6.22
C LEU A 150 13.34 -24.09 6.47
N TYR A 151 13.70 -23.49 7.61
CA TYR A 151 15.09 -23.17 8.00
C TYR A 151 15.37 -23.76 9.40
N ASP A 152 15.35 -25.06 9.52
CA ASP A 152 15.48 -25.84 10.77
C ASP A 152 16.81 -25.63 11.51
N ARG A 153 17.85 -25.16 10.80
CA ARG A 153 19.19 -24.87 11.35
C ARG A 153 19.37 -23.43 11.81
N THR A 154 18.37 -22.55 11.59
CA THR A 154 18.41 -21.15 11.97
C THR A 154 17.78 -20.98 13.34
N ARG A 155 18.52 -20.32 14.23
CA ARG A 155 18.00 -19.89 15.53
C ARG A 155 17.24 -18.56 15.37
N PHE A 156 16.04 -18.52 15.91
CA PHE A 156 15.19 -17.32 15.93
C PHE A 156 14.96 -16.88 17.36
N ASP A 157 15.29 -15.63 17.67
CA ASP A 157 15.00 -15.02 18.97
C ASP A 157 14.05 -13.81 18.74
N LEU A 158 13.11 -13.60 19.68
CA LEU A 158 12.10 -12.54 19.61
C LEU A 158 12.05 -11.80 20.94
N ASP A 159 12.18 -10.46 20.90
CA ASP A 159 12.07 -9.57 22.05
C ASP A 159 11.25 -8.31 21.75
N GLY A 160 10.96 -7.50 22.75
CA GLY A 160 10.31 -6.18 22.64
C GLY A 160 8.84 -6.14 23.05
N ASP A 161 8.13 -5.08 22.62
CA ASP A 161 6.75 -4.79 23.05
C ASP A 161 5.73 -5.71 22.36
N ARG A 162 5.22 -6.68 23.11
CA ARG A 162 4.19 -7.61 22.62
C ARG A 162 2.79 -6.99 22.46
N ALA A 163 2.56 -5.81 23.02
CA ALA A 163 1.29 -5.09 22.91
C ALA A 163 1.27 -4.11 21.73
N ALA A 164 2.37 -4.01 20.97
CA ALA A 164 2.47 -3.09 19.85
C ALA A 164 1.48 -3.43 18.75
N GLU A 165 0.74 -2.42 18.28
CA GLU A 165 -0.23 -2.53 17.20
C GLU A 165 0.03 -1.46 16.14
N VAL A 166 -0.11 -1.84 14.88
CA VAL A 166 0.16 -1.00 13.71
C VAL A 166 -1.07 -0.86 12.82
N ALA A 167 -1.15 0.28 12.12
CA ALA A 167 -2.26 0.63 11.23
C ALA A 167 -2.07 -0.01 9.84
N ILE A 168 -1.98 -1.32 9.79
CA ILE A 168 -1.79 -2.13 8.59
C ILE A 168 -2.72 -3.35 8.64
N GLU A 169 -3.09 -3.90 7.48
CA GLU A 169 -3.77 -5.19 7.41
C GLU A 169 -2.84 -6.31 7.86
N ARG A 170 -3.40 -7.26 8.64
CA ARG A 170 -2.62 -8.39 9.14
C ARG A 170 -1.95 -9.19 8.02
N GLN A 171 -2.65 -9.43 6.93
CA GLN A 171 -2.11 -10.18 5.79
C GLN A 171 -0.91 -9.47 5.16
N ASP A 172 -0.97 -8.13 5.02
CA ASP A 172 0.10 -7.33 4.44
C ASP A 172 1.30 -7.26 5.42
N LEU A 173 1.03 -7.20 6.74
CA LEU A 173 2.07 -7.29 7.76
C LEU A 173 2.75 -8.65 7.76
N ASP A 174 1.99 -9.75 7.67
CA ASP A 174 2.52 -11.11 7.57
C ASP A 174 3.40 -11.27 6.32
N GLU A 175 3.01 -10.66 5.17
CA GLU A 175 3.80 -10.67 3.94
C GLU A 175 5.12 -9.90 4.08
N ILE A 176 5.10 -8.70 4.66
CA ILE A 176 6.32 -7.90 4.91
C ILE A 176 7.26 -8.67 5.84
N LEU A 177 6.76 -9.11 6.99
CA LEU A 177 7.55 -9.83 7.99
C LEU A 177 8.08 -11.16 7.43
N GLY A 178 7.26 -11.87 6.63
CA GLY A 178 7.66 -13.09 5.94
C GLY A 178 8.87 -12.86 5.03
N ASN A 179 8.81 -11.83 4.20
CA ASN A 179 9.92 -11.47 3.33
C ASN A 179 11.20 -11.08 4.10
N LEU A 180 11.07 -10.32 5.20
CA LEU A 180 12.21 -9.91 6.02
C LEU A 180 12.85 -11.08 6.75
N ILE A 181 12.06 -11.87 7.47
CA ILE A 181 12.53 -12.98 8.30
C ILE A 181 13.07 -14.13 7.42
N GLU A 182 12.42 -14.42 6.29
CA GLU A 182 12.92 -15.41 5.33
C GLU A 182 14.25 -14.96 4.71
N ASN A 183 14.40 -13.68 4.35
CA ASN A 183 15.65 -13.14 3.85
C ASN A 183 16.77 -13.27 4.89
N ALA A 184 16.50 -12.91 6.15
CA ALA A 184 17.45 -13.04 7.26
C ALA A 184 17.88 -14.50 7.46
N ALA A 185 16.94 -15.44 7.49
CA ALA A 185 17.24 -16.86 7.61
C ALA A 185 18.04 -17.42 6.42
N LYS A 186 17.74 -16.94 5.21
CA LYS A 186 18.36 -17.42 3.98
C LYS A 186 19.77 -16.89 3.77
N TYR A 187 20.00 -15.63 4.07
CA TYR A 187 21.28 -14.96 3.80
C TYR A 187 22.15 -14.81 5.05
N GLY A 188 21.57 -15.00 6.24
CA GLY A 188 22.27 -15.03 7.52
C GLY A 188 23.20 -16.23 7.67
N GLY A 189 23.96 -16.24 8.76
CA GLY A 189 24.89 -17.28 9.15
C GLY A 189 24.27 -18.40 10.01
N GLY A 190 23.04 -18.20 10.48
CA GLY A 190 22.30 -19.18 11.32
C GLY A 190 21.57 -18.60 12.51
N SER A 191 21.66 -17.27 12.73
CA SER A 191 20.94 -16.56 13.80
C SER A 191 20.16 -15.40 13.25
N VAL A 192 18.90 -15.29 13.68
CA VAL A 192 18.00 -14.18 13.34
C VAL A 192 17.37 -13.64 14.62
N PHE A 193 17.48 -12.34 14.85
CA PHE A 193 16.91 -11.68 16.00
C PHE A 193 15.85 -10.68 15.53
N VAL A 194 14.65 -10.76 16.12
CA VAL A 194 13.55 -9.85 15.83
C VAL A 194 13.22 -9.05 17.08
N THR A 195 13.25 -7.71 16.97
CA THR A 195 12.89 -6.82 18.09
C THR A 195 11.67 -6.00 17.71
N ILE A 196 10.64 -6.04 18.55
CA ILE A 196 9.40 -5.28 18.36
C ILE A 196 9.49 -3.99 19.18
N ASP A 197 9.34 -2.86 18.49
CA ASP A 197 9.24 -1.52 19.06
C ASP A 197 10.35 -1.12 20.05
N PRO A 198 11.62 -1.22 19.67
CA PRO A 198 12.73 -0.89 20.57
C PRO A 198 12.80 0.62 20.91
N THR A 199 12.12 1.47 20.14
CA THR A 199 12.17 2.94 20.28
C THR A 199 11.09 3.50 21.19
N GLY A 200 9.93 2.82 21.32
CA GLY A 200 8.78 3.31 22.10
C GLY A 200 8.19 4.63 21.57
N ASP A 201 8.35 4.94 20.28
CA ASP A 201 7.79 6.15 19.66
C ASP A 201 6.25 6.11 19.74
N PRO A 202 5.56 7.19 20.20
CA PRO A 202 4.11 7.19 20.36
C PRO A 202 3.32 7.08 19.06
N ASP A 203 3.86 7.57 17.96
CA ASP A 203 3.18 7.61 16.65
C ASP A 203 3.59 6.48 15.73
N TRP A 204 4.75 5.88 16.01
CA TRP A 204 5.37 4.88 15.14
C TRP A 204 5.75 3.63 15.93
N CYS A 205 5.65 2.51 15.29
CA CYS A 205 6.19 1.24 15.75
C CYS A 205 7.30 0.80 14.79
N GLU A 206 8.44 0.45 15.35
CA GLU A 206 9.54 -0.12 14.58
C GLU A 206 9.65 -1.63 14.84
N VAL A 207 9.89 -2.39 13.78
CA VAL A 207 10.27 -3.81 13.87
C VAL A 207 11.65 -3.95 13.28
N TRP A 208 12.58 -4.42 14.08
CA TRP A 208 13.95 -4.67 13.68
C TRP A 208 14.16 -6.15 13.41
N VAL A 209 14.74 -6.47 12.29
CA VAL A 209 15.13 -7.84 11.92
C VAL A 209 16.62 -7.86 11.64
N GLU A 210 17.34 -8.62 12.42
CA GLU A 210 18.81 -8.72 12.38
C GLU A 210 19.26 -10.14 12.00
N ASP A 211 20.33 -10.23 11.23
CA ASP A 211 20.98 -11.50 10.89
C ASP A 211 22.49 -11.44 11.14
N ASP A 212 23.12 -12.60 11.21
CA ASP A 212 24.55 -12.81 11.37
C ASP A 212 25.25 -13.11 10.03
N GLY A 213 24.68 -12.65 8.92
CA GLY A 213 25.23 -12.86 7.58
C GLY A 213 26.32 -11.85 7.20
N PRO A 214 26.73 -11.83 5.92
CA PRO A 214 27.78 -10.93 5.44
C PRO A 214 27.31 -9.47 5.33
N GLY A 215 26.04 -9.18 5.62
CA GLY A 215 25.45 -7.85 5.49
C GLY A 215 25.34 -7.37 4.04
N ILE A 216 25.00 -6.08 3.90
CA ILE A 216 24.90 -5.41 2.59
C ILE A 216 25.82 -4.19 2.59
N PRO A 217 26.79 -4.11 1.63
CA PRO A 217 27.67 -2.96 1.50
C PRO A 217 26.88 -1.66 1.33
N GLN A 218 27.32 -0.57 1.96
CA GLN A 218 26.60 0.70 1.98
C GLN A 218 26.24 1.22 0.57
N ALA A 219 27.17 1.06 -0.39
CA ALA A 219 26.96 1.46 -1.78
C ALA A 219 25.83 0.67 -2.50
N ALA A 220 25.47 -0.51 -1.99
CA ALA A 220 24.42 -1.36 -2.57
C ALA A 220 23.06 -1.24 -1.86
N ARG A 221 23.00 -0.61 -0.67
CA ARG A 221 21.77 -0.57 0.16
C ARG A 221 20.60 0.15 -0.51
N SER A 222 20.86 1.18 -1.31
CA SER A 222 19.80 1.87 -2.06
C SER A 222 19.29 1.04 -3.23
N ARG A 223 20.19 0.34 -3.93
CA ARG A 223 19.87 -0.42 -5.13
C ARG A 223 19.24 -1.79 -4.84
N ILE A 224 19.46 -2.35 -3.64
CA ILE A 224 18.91 -3.67 -3.30
C ILE A 224 17.37 -3.67 -3.21
N PHE A 225 16.75 -2.50 -3.07
CA PHE A 225 15.31 -2.33 -3.13
C PHE A 225 14.77 -2.29 -4.58
N ASP A 226 15.65 -2.21 -5.59
CA ASP A 226 15.20 -2.24 -6.98
C ASP A 226 14.72 -3.65 -7.33
N ARG A 227 13.66 -3.74 -8.11
CA ARG A 227 13.05 -5.01 -8.47
C ARG A 227 14.03 -5.88 -9.25
N GLY A 228 14.23 -7.11 -8.76
CA GLY A 228 15.18 -8.05 -9.36
C GLY A 228 16.65 -7.82 -8.95
N ALA A 229 16.93 -6.81 -8.10
CA ALA A 229 18.28 -6.60 -7.59
C ALA A 229 18.71 -7.78 -6.70
N ARG A 230 19.94 -8.26 -6.92
CA ARG A 230 20.55 -9.35 -6.16
C ARG A 230 22.03 -9.09 -6.00
N LEU A 231 22.53 -9.26 -4.80
CA LEU A 231 23.97 -9.21 -4.50
C LEU A 231 24.61 -10.59 -4.64
N ASP A 232 23.88 -11.63 -4.27
CA ASP A 232 24.31 -13.01 -4.39
C ASP A 232 23.43 -13.74 -5.40
N THR A 233 24.03 -14.33 -6.42
CA THR A 233 23.36 -15.12 -7.43
C THR A 233 23.46 -16.62 -7.16
N GLY A 234 24.24 -17.04 -6.15
CA GLY A 234 24.43 -18.45 -5.78
C GLY A 234 23.23 -19.07 -5.06
N LYS A 235 22.46 -18.27 -4.29
CA LYS A 235 21.26 -18.76 -3.59
C LYS A 235 20.00 -18.52 -4.45
N PRO A 236 19.04 -19.46 -4.54
CA PRO A 236 17.81 -19.29 -5.33
C PRO A 236 16.98 -18.10 -4.80
N GLY A 237 16.46 -17.24 -5.66
CA GLY A 237 15.63 -16.11 -5.25
C GLY A 237 15.32 -15.19 -6.42
N THR A 238 14.25 -14.38 -6.28
CA THR A 238 13.74 -13.52 -7.36
C THR A 238 14.20 -12.08 -7.27
N GLY A 239 14.84 -11.68 -6.13
CA GLY A 239 15.20 -10.29 -5.87
C GLY A 239 14.00 -9.35 -5.67
N LEU A 240 12.83 -9.88 -5.31
CA LEU A 240 11.61 -9.10 -5.14
C LEU A 240 11.26 -8.83 -3.67
N GLY A 241 11.79 -9.61 -2.72
CA GLY A 241 11.37 -9.55 -1.31
C GLY A 241 11.52 -8.17 -0.69
N LEU A 242 12.69 -7.55 -0.76
CA LEU A 242 12.93 -6.22 -0.20
C LEU A 242 12.18 -5.12 -0.96
N ALA A 243 12.00 -5.26 -2.28
CA ALA A 243 11.18 -4.33 -3.05
C ALA A 243 9.71 -4.37 -2.59
N ILE A 244 9.15 -5.56 -2.35
CA ILE A 244 7.79 -5.74 -1.80
C ILE A 244 7.69 -5.09 -0.42
N VAL A 245 8.66 -5.33 0.45
CA VAL A 245 8.70 -4.74 1.80
C VAL A 245 8.64 -3.20 1.73
N ARG A 246 9.48 -2.59 0.89
CA ARG A 246 9.48 -1.13 0.71
C ARG A 246 8.15 -0.63 0.16
N ASP A 247 7.68 -1.24 -0.93
CA ASP A 247 6.47 -0.80 -1.61
C ASP A 247 5.25 -0.89 -0.67
N VAL A 248 5.09 -1.99 0.09
CA VAL A 248 3.97 -2.15 1.04
C VAL A 248 4.13 -1.22 2.24
N ALA A 249 5.33 -1.07 2.82
CA ALA A 249 5.55 -0.12 3.91
C ALA A 249 5.18 1.31 3.50
N GLU A 250 5.59 1.78 2.32
CA GLU A 250 5.27 3.10 1.78
C GLU A 250 3.76 3.30 1.55
N ILE A 251 3.03 2.27 1.12
CA ILE A 251 1.56 2.31 0.96
C ILE A 251 0.88 2.67 2.29
N TYR A 252 1.37 2.13 3.40
CA TYR A 252 0.86 2.43 4.74
C TYR A 252 1.49 3.67 5.37
N GLY A 253 2.33 4.42 4.63
CA GLY A 253 3.00 5.64 5.08
C GLY A 253 4.21 5.38 5.96
N GLY A 254 4.64 4.13 6.06
CA GLY A 254 5.85 3.71 6.75
C GLY A 254 7.11 3.81 5.90
N SER A 255 8.18 3.23 6.39
CA SER A 255 9.46 3.18 5.68
C SER A 255 10.28 1.95 6.09
N VAL A 256 11.27 1.59 5.27
CA VAL A 256 12.24 0.55 5.57
C VAL A 256 13.65 1.09 5.39
N ARG A 257 14.55 0.76 6.32
CA ARG A 257 15.97 1.13 6.28
C ARG A 257 16.87 -0.07 6.50
N LEU A 258 18.06 -0.03 5.92
CA LEU A 258 19.07 -1.07 6.04
C LEU A 258 20.30 -0.50 6.72
N GLU A 259 20.73 -1.14 7.78
CA GLU A 259 21.93 -0.78 8.56
C GLU A 259 22.80 -2.02 8.76
N ALA A 260 23.98 -1.87 9.34
CA ALA A 260 24.75 -3.00 9.80
C ALA A 260 24.26 -3.38 11.19
N SER A 261 24.09 -4.66 11.47
CA SER A 261 23.82 -5.13 12.84
C SER A 261 25.09 -5.01 13.66
N GLU A 262 25.02 -4.28 14.78
CA GLU A 262 26.12 -4.18 15.74
C GLU A 262 26.18 -5.41 16.63
N ASP A 263 25.04 -6.05 16.90
CA ASP A 263 24.92 -7.19 17.81
C ASP A 263 25.31 -8.52 17.14
N LEU A 264 24.85 -8.75 15.90
CA LEU A 264 25.08 -9.99 15.15
C LEU A 264 26.14 -9.86 14.05
N GLY A 265 26.52 -8.63 13.69
CA GLY A 265 27.55 -8.35 12.68
C GLY A 265 27.09 -8.44 11.23
N GLY A 266 25.83 -8.79 10.97
CA GLY A 266 25.26 -8.90 9.63
C GLY A 266 24.41 -7.71 9.22
N LEU A 267 23.20 -7.96 8.70
CA LEU A 267 22.24 -6.93 8.28
C LEU A 267 21.24 -6.65 9.38
N LEU A 268 20.96 -5.37 9.63
CA LEU A 268 19.82 -4.88 10.39
C LEU A 268 18.83 -4.21 9.44
N VAL A 269 17.60 -4.73 9.39
CA VAL A 269 16.49 -4.12 8.67
C VAL A 269 15.54 -3.48 9.67
N LYS A 270 15.34 -2.16 9.57
CA LYS A 270 14.39 -1.39 10.38
C LYS A 270 13.13 -1.10 9.56
N LEU A 271 12.06 -1.77 9.91
CA LEU A 271 10.72 -1.52 9.36
C LEU A 271 9.99 -0.56 10.29
N ARG A 272 9.56 0.60 9.80
CA ARG A 272 8.81 1.61 10.54
C ARG A 272 7.40 1.72 9.99
N LEU A 273 6.40 1.53 10.83
CA LEU A 273 4.98 1.58 10.48
C LEU A 273 4.21 2.51 11.43
N PRO A 274 3.13 3.18 10.97
CA PRO A 274 2.31 4.00 11.86
C PRO A 274 1.58 3.11 12.89
N ARG A 275 1.54 3.57 14.15
CA ARG A 275 0.77 2.89 15.20
C ARG A 275 -0.72 2.95 14.89
N ALA A 276 -1.44 1.92 15.30
CA ALA A 276 -2.89 1.95 15.29
C ALA A 276 -3.38 2.99 16.31
N ALA A 277 -4.35 3.82 15.91
CA ALA A 277 -4.96 4.77 16.83
C ALA A 277 -5.56 4.02 18.04
N LYS A 278 -5.28 4.51 19.27
CA LYS A 278 -5.95 3.95 20.45
C LYS A 278 -7.45 4.16 20.30
N LEU A 279 -8.22 3.09 20.41
CA LEU A 279 -9.68 3.20 20.53
C LEU A 279 -9.95 3.97 21.85
N ALA A 280 -10.60 5.13 21.69
CA ALA A 280 -11.02 5.98 22.83
C ALA A 280 -12.15 5.30 23.60
#